data_c3daa09b6b6887aa47e06a57d72e40c2
#
_entry.id   c3daa09b6b6887aa47e06a57d72e40c2
#
_cell.length_a   1.000
_cell.length_b   1.000
_cell.length_c   1.000
_cell.angle_alpha   90.00
_cell.angle_beta   90.00
_cell.angle_gamma   90.00
#
_symmetry.space_group_name_H-M   'P 1'
#
loop_
_entity.id
_entity.type
_entity.pdbx_description
1 polymer ?
#
loop_
_entity_poly.entity_id
_entity_poly.type
_entity_poly.pdbx_seq_one_letter_code
_entity_poly.pdbx_strand_id
1 'polypeptide(L)'
;MIPSHLFDPHHDGSPRYVLDQAPSLGDTVRVRVWVPHDPRPGACAPDGVWLRSVRDGEPFLVRATASSAVGAGTWWEAGLLVSNPVTSYRFLLRYGDSYRWLNGAGVHDRDVTDAGDFRVSTDHRLPEWVPDQVGYQVFSDRFARGGEPVETPDWAQPADWDDPVVHRGPDVPFQWFGGTLDGVREHLDHLSDLGATLLYLTPFFEARSNHRYDAASFDAVDPVLGGDAALRRLIGAAHDAGIRVVGDLTTNHTGETHPWFVAAKSDPSSEERGFYRIHDDGSYESWLGVPSLPKLDHGSAEMRRRLYEGPDSVVARWLRHGLDGWRIDVANMTGRLGADDHAHDVARTIRRTMAAERPGAWLLAEHGHDASLDLAGAGWHGTMDYAGFTRPVWSWLNGGAPGSAVPHGLEFLGLPVPIPVRPGGAVVAAVRDAHAAMPWQSRIASTSHLDSHDTPRFRTVAGGGTSGWVDAEGTGRERHLLGLALQMTLPGIPVVFMGDELGLTGVDGEHSRTPMPWERRGEWDEPTYDAYSTWMQLRREHVALRRGSLRWVHVQDDSLTYLREHDDQTLLVHVGRAAHPVVELPLAHLGGLRPLLGAEPVVRGGVVRVPGGAGAAVYVVS
;
A
#
# COMPACT_ATOMS: atom_id res chain seq x y z
N MET A 1 25.63 14.34 -16.80
CA MET A 1 24.56 15.33 -16.46
C MET A 1 24.51 15.44 -14.95
N ILE A 2 24.43 16.64 -14.38
CA ILE A 2 24.41 16.84 -12.91
C ILE A 2 23.11 16.24 -12.37
N PRO A 3 23.14 15.49 -11.24
CA PRO A 3 21.95 14.91 -10.63
C PRO A 3 20.88 15.96 -10.31
N SER A 4 19.64 15.72 -10.67
CA SER A 4 18.57 16.74 -10.60
C SER A 4 18.16 17.07 -9.16
N HIS A 5 18.30 16.12 -8.22
CA HIS A 5 17.81 16.25 -6.84
C HIS A 5 18.86 15.98 -5.75
N LEU A 6 20.08 15.56 -6.12
CA LEU A 6 21.10 15.20 -5.12
C LEU A 6 21.45 16.36 -4.18
N PHE A 7 21.36 17.59 -4.68
CA PHE A 7 21.72 18.80 -3.94
C PHE A 7 20.52 19.55 -3.36
N ASP A 8 19.32 18.99 -3.47
CA ASP A 8 18.14 19.57 -2.83
C ASP A 8 18.19 19.32 -1.31
N PRO A 9 17.81 20.32 -0.48
CA PRO A 9 17.51 20.07 0.92
C PRO A 9 16.48 18.94 1.07
N HIS A 10 16.67 18.09 2.09
CA HIS A 10 15.84 16.92 2.25
C HIS A 10 15.32 16.70 3.67
N HIS A 11 14.06 16.34 3.75
CA HIS A 11 13.32 15.84 4.90
C HIS A 11 12.12 15.03 4.37
N ASP A 12 11.78 13.93 5.02
CA ASP A 12 10.65 13.08 4.61
C ASP A 12 9.78 12.57 5.78
N GLY A 13 10.04 13.08 7.00
CA GLY A 13 9.30 12.66 8.20
C GLY A 13 9.74 11.33 8.81
N SER A 14 10.67 10.60 8.18
CA SER A 14 11.17 9.30 8.68
C SER A 14 11.94 9.44 10.01
N PRO A 15 12.21 8.32 10.72
CA PRO A 15 12.97 8.33 11.98
C PRO A 15 14.35 9.01 11.87
N ARG A 16 14.94 9.01 10.67
CA ARG A 16 16.18 9.71 10.39
C ARG A 16 16.04 11.23 10.54
N TYR A 17 14.83 11.77 10.35
CA TYR A 17 14.52 13.21 10.36
C TYR A 17 13.62 13.65 11.51
N VAL A 18 12.77 12.77 12.01
CA VAL A 18 11.88 12.98 13.16
C VAL A 18 12.19 11.92 14.19
N LEU A 19 12.85 12.31 15.28
CA LEU A 19 13.47 11.33 16.20
C LEU A 19 12.47 10.63 17.12
N ASP A 20 11.26 11.16 17.26
CA ASP A 20 10.15 10.48 17.93
C ASP A 20 8.95 10.44 16.95
N GLN A 21 8.56 9.24 16.58
CA GLN A 21 7.52 8.99 15.57
C GLN A 21 6.10 8.88 16.15
N ALA A 22 5.97 8.84 17.48
CA ALA A 22 4.68 8.71 18.17
C ALA A 22 4.68 9.50 19.48
N PRO A 23 4.91 10.83 19.40
CA PRO A 23 4.99 11.68 20.59
C PRO A 23 3.63 11.84 21.26
N SER A 24 3.64 12.23 22.52
CA SER A 24 2.46 12.66 23.26
C SER A 24 2.18 14.14 23.03
N LEU A 25 0.95 14.55 23.29
CA LEU A 25 0.57 15.96 23.27
C LEU A 25 1.37 16.73 24.33
N GLY A 26 1.99 17.85 23.93
CA GLY A 26 2.86 18.67 24.76
C GLY A 26 4.35 18.34 24.65
N ASP A 27 4.72 17.22 24.04
CA ASP A 27 6.12 16.89 23.82
C ASP A 27 6.79 17.84 22.82
N THR A 28 8.11 17.97 22.96
CA THR A 28 8.93 18.65 21.97
C THR A 28 9.78 17.63 21.22
N VAL A 29 9.41 17.37 19.98
CA VAL A 29 10.10 16.43 19.11
C VAL A 29 11.27 17.11 18.40
N ARG A 30 12.44 16.49 18.41
CA ARG A 30 13.57 16.96 17.62
C ARG A 30 13.36 16.57 16.16
N VAL A 31 13.28 17.58 15.29
CA VAL A 31 13.18 17.43 13.84
C VAL A 31 14.40 18.04 13.17
N ARG A 32 14.82 17.44 12.05
CA ARG A 32 16.02 17.90 11.37
C ARG A 32 15.86 17.86 9.84
N VAL A 33 16.59 18.73 9.16
CA VAL A 33 16.66 18.76 7.70
C VAL A 33 18.12 18.61 7.27
N TRP A 34 18.34 17.80 6.25
CA TRP A 34 19.65 17.65 5.61
C TRP A 34 19.79 18.68 4.48
N VAL A 35 20.88 19.46 4.49
CA VAL A 35 21.22 20.42 3.45
C VAL A 35 22.55 19.99 2.82
N PRO A 36 22.54 19.41 1.60
CA PRO A 36 23.76 19.02 0.90
C PRO A 36 24.63 20.22 0.55
N HIS A 37 25.95 20.04 0.55
CA HIS A 37 26.86 21.02 -0.03
C HIS A 37 26.80 20.93 -1.56
N ASP A 38 26.39 22.01 -2.20
CA ASP A 38 26.32 22.09 -3.66
C ASP A 38 27.63 22.64 -4.22
N PRO A 39 28.42 21.83 -4.95
CA PRO A 39 29.70 22.26 -5.47
C PRO A 39 29.60 23.12 -6.75
N ARG A 40 28.39 23.38 -7.22
CA ARG A 40 28.20 24.13 -8.47
C ARG A 40 28.56 25.60 -8.29
N PRO A 41 29.18 26.24 -9.31
CA PRO A 41 29.50 27.66 -9.27
C PRO A 41 28.24 28.52 -9.00
N GLY A 42 28.33 29.41 -8.02
CA GLY A 42 27.24 30.29 -7.64
C GLY A 42 26.22 29.67 -6.68
N ALA A 43 26.34 28.38 -6.35
CA ALA A 43 25.55 27.77 -5.28
C ALA A 43 26.02 28.28 -3.91
N CYS A 44 25.07 28.55 -3.02
CA CYS A 44 25.35 28.96 -1.64
C CYS A 44 24.56 28.10 -0.66
N ALA A 45 25.13 27.91 0.53
CA ALA A 45 24.43 27.32 1.65
C ALA A 45 23.39 28.32 2.20
N PRO A 46 22.29 27.86 2.81
CA PRO A 46 21.38 28.77 3.49
C PRO A 46 22.10 29.44 4.68
N ASP A 47 21.87 30.72 4.86
CA ASP A 47 22.38 31.48 6.01
C ASP A 47 21.51 31.34 7.25
N GLY A 48 20.36 30.71 7.12
CA GLY A 48 19.46 30.37 8.21
C GLY A 48 18.36 29.41 7.77
N VAL A 49 17.95 28.56 8.70
CA VAL A 49 16.84 27.63 8.53
C VAL A 49 15.85 27.81 9.69
N TRP A 50 14.57 27.78 9.38
CA TRP A 50 13.48 27.86 10.37
C TRP A 50 12.51 26.72 10.16
N LEU A 51 12.04 26.17 11.27
CA LEU A 51 10.89 25.29 11.31
C LEU A 51 9.63 26.13 11.48
N ARG A 52 8.68 26.06 10.55
CA ARG A 52 7.34 26.61 10.68
C ARG A 52 6.39 25.49 11.10
N SER A 53 5.64 25.69 12.16
CA SER A 53 4.55 24.81 12.60
C SER A 53 3.27 25.61 12.78
N VAL A 54 2.13 24.93 12.85
CA VAL A 54 0.82 25.53 13.16
C VAL A 54 0.40 25.06 14.55
N ARG A 55 0.04 26.01 15.43
CA ARG A 55 -0.42 25.77 16.79
C ARG A 55 -1.78 26.41 16.97
N ASP A 56 -2.79 25.60 17.24
CA ASP A 56 -4.17 26.10 17.40
C ASP A 56 -4.63 27.02 16.24
N GLY A 57 -4.18 26.70 15.02
CA GLY A 57 -4.49 27.49 13.81
C GLY A 57 -3.51 28.62 13.50
N GLU A 58 -2.57 28.97 14.41
CA GLU A 58 -1.63 30.09 14.22
C GLU A 58 -0.23 29.60 13.82
N PRO A 59 0.41 30.17 12.78
CA PRO A 59 1.77 29.82 12.39
C PRO A 59 2.81 30.29 13.41
N PHE A 60 3.77 29.40 13.67
CA PHE A 60 4.86 29.65 14.62
C PHE A 60 6.20 29.23 14.03
N LEU A 61 7.22 30.07 14.17
CA LEU A 61 8.55 29.89 13.60
C LEU A 61 9.59 29.66 14.70
N VAL A 62 10.36 28.58 14.57
CA VAL A 62 11.51 28.26 15.45
C VAL A 62 12.77 28.22 14.59
N ARG A 63 13.80 28.98 14.98
CA ARG A 63 15.08 28.95 14.28
C ARG A 63 15.79 27.61 14.54
N ALA A 64 16.19 26.93 13.47
CA ALA A 64 17.00 25.74 13.56
C ALA A 64 18.48 26.08 13.83
N THR A 65 19.17 25.17 14.49
CA THR A 65 20.60 25.27 14.76
C THR A 65 21.35 24.30 13.83
N ALA A 66 22.39 24.79 13.18
CA ALA A 66 23.27 23.94 12.42
C ALA A 66 24.04 23.04 13.39
N SER A 67 23.92 21.73 13.20
CA SER A 67 24.83 20.77 13.82
C SER A 67 26.08 20.64 12.95
N SER A 68 27.16 20.04 13.49
CA SER A 68 28.43 19.91 12.77
C SER A 68 28.24 19.37 11.36
N ALA A 69 28.93 19.97 10.38
CA ALA A 69 28.98 19.45 9.02
C ALA A 69 29.52 18.01 9.02
N VAL A 70 28.77 17.09 8.43
CA VAL A 70 29.15 15.69 8.31
C VAL A 70 29.24 15.34 6.83
N GLY A 71 30.42 15.02 6.35
CA GLY A 71 30.61 14.64 4.95
C GLY A 71 30.19 15.73 3.97
N ALA A 72 29.24 15.42 3.07
CA ALA A 72 28.85 16.26 1.95
C ALA A 72 27.67 17.22 2.24
N GLY A 73 27.38 17.55 3.51
CA GLY A 73 26.25 18.44 3.85
C GLY A 73 26.23 18.87 5.31
N THR A 74 25.19 19.56 5.69
CA THR A 74 24.95 20.09 7.04
C THR A 74 23.58 19.69 7.53
N TRP A 75 23.49 19.16 8.75
CA TRP A 75 22.26 18.96 9.45
C TRP A 75 21.81 20.27 10.15
N TRP A 76 20.55 20.60 10.02
CA TRP A 76 19.89 21.65 10.79
C TRP A 76 18.80 21.05 11.64
N GLU A 77 18.74 21.38 12.93
CA GLU A 77 17.86 20.78 13.91
C GLU A 77 17.01 21.86 14.62
N ALA A 78 15.74 21.53 14.86
CA ALA A 78 14.81 22.36 15.63
C ALA A 78 13.90 21.51 16.51
N GLY A 79 13.36 22.10 17.56
CA GLY A 79 12.32 21.48 18.39
C GLY A 79 10.93 21.78 17.82
N LEU A 80 10.16 20.75 17.50
CA LEU A 80 8.75 20.82 17.14
C LEU A 80 7.90 20.57 18.38
N LEU A 81 7.20 21.58 18.88
CA LEU A 81 6.21 21.38 19.95
C LEU A 81 4.95 20.75 19.36
N VAL A 82 4.57 19.57 19.87
CA VAL A 82 3.36 18.85 19.49
C VAL A 82 2.18 19.44 20.28
N SER A 83 1.60 20.52 19.76
CA SER A 83 0.52 21.25 20.43
C SER A 83 -0.87 20.75 20.07
N ASN A 84 -1.01 20.02 18.97
CA ASN A 84 -2.27 19.46 18.48
C ASN A 84 -2.12 17.97 18.20
N PRO A 85 -3.21 17.18 18.21
CA PRO A 85 -3.16 15.74 17.89
C PRO A 85 -2.52 15.43 16.55
N VAL A 86 -2.67 16.34 15.57
CA VAL A 86 -1.94 16.36 14.31
C VAL A 86 -1.23 17.71 14.21
N THR A 87 0.09 17.70 14.22
CA THR A 87 0.91 18.90 14.14
C THR A 87 1.57 18.96 12.75
N SER A 88 1.18 19.99 11.97
CA SER A 88 1.73 20.25 10.65
C SER A 88 2.96 21.15 10.71
N TYR A 89 3.95 20.90 9.87
CA TYR A 89 5.18 21.69 9.83
C TYR A 89 5.87 21.64 8.46
N ARG A 90 6.71 22.65 8.17
CA ARG A 90 7.63 22.75 7.03
C ARG A 90 8.85 23.56 7.37
N PHE A 91 9.86 23.57 6.51
CA PHE A 91 11.09 24.34 6.70
C PHE A 91 11.16 25.51 5.74
N LEU A 92 11.63 26.66 6.28
CA LEU A 92 12.05 27.83 5.50
C LEU A 92 13.57 27.87 5.49
N LEU A 93 14.18 27.93 4.30
CA LEU A 93 15.62 28.06 4.10
C LEU A 93 15.90 29.43 3.47
N ARG A 94 16.66 30.29 4.14
CA ARG A 94 17.00 31.63 3.64
C ARG A 94 18.36 31.65 2.95
N TYR A 95 18.44 32.39 1.86
CA TYR A 95 19.65 32.57 1.05
C TYR A 95 19.80 34.07 0.74
N GLY A 96 20.45 34.84 1.65
CA GLY A 96 20.49 36.30 1.56
C GLY A 96 19.09 36.91 1.62
N ASP A 97 18.72 37.61 0.52
CA ASP A 97 17.40 38.24 0.39
C ASP A 97 16.32 37.34 -0.20
N SER A 98 16.64 36.08 -0.51
CA SER A 98 15.71 35.08 -1.03
C SER A 98 15.47 33.94 -0.04
N TYR A 99 14.42 33.16 -0.27
CA TYR A 99 14.12 31.98 0.54
C TYR A 99 13.48 30.87 -0.30
N ARG A 100 13.50 29.67 0.26
CA ARG A 100 12.78 28.51 -0.27
C ARG A 100 12.02 27.82 0.85
N TRP A 101 10.90 27.22 0.48
CA TRP A 101 10.17 26.29 1.35
C TRP A 101 10.53 24.86 1.04
N LEU A 102 10.61 24.02 2.09
CA LEU A 102 10.65 22.57 1.97
C LEU A 102 9.47 21.99 2.75
N ASN A 103 8.58 21.31 2.05
CA ASN A 103 7.47 20.54 2.60
C ASN A 103 7.44 19.12 2.01
N GLY A 104 6.39 18.32 2.29
CA GLY A 104 6.27 16.94 1.80
C GLY A 104 6.24 16.80 0.27
N ALA A 105 5.78 17.83 -0.44
CA ALA A 105 5.79 17.85 -1.90
C ALA A 105 7.16 18.24 -2.49
N GLY A 106 8.11 18.71 -1.67
CA GLY A 106 9.47 19.03 -2.10
C GLY A 106 9.94 20.45 -1.80
N VAL A 107 10.91 20.94 -2.58
CA VAL A 107 11.49 22.28 -2.46
C VAL A 107 10.79 23.24 -3.39
N HIS A 108 10.42 24.43 -2.88
CA HIS A 108 9.68 25.45 -3.62
C HIS A 108 10.34 26.81 -3.46
N ASP A 109 10.46 27.55 -4.55
CA ASP A 109 10.94 28.95 -4.64
C ASP A 109 9.80 29.98 -4.61
N ARG A 110 8.62 29.56 -4.20
CA ARG A 110 7.37 30.33 -4.07
C ARG A 110 6.69 30.01 -2.74
N ASP A 111 5.75 30.82 -2.33
CA ASP A 111 4.90 30.48 -1.20
C ASP A 111 4.01 29.27 -1.50
N VAL A 112 3.80 28.46 -0.48
CA VAL A 112 3.01 27.25 -0.52
C VAL A 112 1.96 27.23 0.59
N THR A 113 0.86 26.53 0.35
CA THR A 113 -0.19 26.32 1.34
C THR A 113 0.22 25.23 2.35
N ASP A 114 -0.53 25.09 3.44
CA ASP A 114 -0.28 24.09 4.47
C ASP A 114 -0.70 22.66 4.04
N ALA A 115 -1.37 22.51 2.89
CA ALA A 115 -1.86 21.23 2.42
C ALA A 115 -0.75 20.18 2.21
N GLY A 116 0.44 20.62 1.78
CA GLY A 116 1.60 19.74 1.58
C GLY A 116 2.57 19.69 2.77
N ASP A 117 2.22 20.23 3.93
CA ASP A 117 3.10 20.22 5.11
C ASP A 117 3.30 18.80 5.66
N PHE A 118 4.51 18.51 6.13
CA PHE A 118 4.78 17.30 6.91
C PHE A 118 3.89 17.26 8.14
N ARG A 119 3.56 16.06 8.60
CA ARG A 119 2.72 15.85 9.79
C ARG A 119 3.35 14.89 10.78
N VAL A 120 3.20 15.21 12.05
CA VAL A 120 3.41 14.30 13.19
C VAL A 120 2.07 14.14 13.90
N SER A 121 1.69 12.90 14.18
CA SER A 121 0.45 12.57 14.88
C SER A 121 0.76 11.96 16.26
N THR A 122 -0.01 12.37 17.28
CA THR A 122 0.03 11.71 18.59
C THR A 122 -0.65 10.35 18.51
N ASP A 123 -0.26 9.44 19.43
CA ASP A 123 -0.90 8.12 19.58
C ASP A 123 -0.94 7.24 18.31
N HIS A 124 -0.12 7.57 17.31
CA HIS A 124 -0.03 6.84 16.07
C HIS A 124 1.10 5.80 16.10
N ARG A 125 1.09 4.92 17.11
CA ARG A 125 2.06 3.82 17.21
C ARG A 125 1.73 2.72 16.20
N LEU A 126 2.67 2.50 15.29
CA LEU A 126 2.65 1.36 14.39
C LEU A 126 3.20 0.13 15.12
N PRO A 127 2.57 -1.06 15.00
CA PRO A 127 3.17 -2.28 15.51
C PRO A 127 4.55 -2.52 14.88
N GLU A 128 5.53 -2.87 15.69
CA GLU A 128 6.95 -2.93 15.28
C GLU A 128 7.20 -3.88 14.11
N TRP A 129 6.41 -4.96 14.03
CA TRP A 129 6.55 -5.97 12.99
C TRP A 129 6.07 -5.52 11.61
N VAL A 130 5.15 -4.53 11.54
CA VAL A 130 4.44 -4.16 10.29
C VAL A 130 5.36 -3.69 9.17
N PRO A 131 6.35 -2.80 9.38
CA PRO A 131 7.22 -2.33 8.30
C PRO A 131 8.12 -3.42 7.70
N ASP A 132 8.31 -4.53 8.41
CA ASP A 132 9.20 -5.61 7.98
C ASP A 132 8.52 -6.64 7.09
N GLN A 133 7.22 -6.46 6.80
CA GLN A 133 6.46 -7.46 6.05
C GLN A 133 6.67 -7.37 4.54
N VAL A 134 6.55 -8.54 3.92
CA VAL A 134 6.34 -8.75 2.50
C VAL A 134 5.07 -9.58 2.38
N GLY A 135 4.02 -8.99 1.84
CA GLY A 135 2.69 -9.56 1.79
C GLY A 135 2.41 -10.38 0.53
N TYR A 136 1.52 -11.35 0.68
CA TYR A 136 0.96 -12.13 -0.40
C TYR A 136 -0.56 -12.19 -0.24
N GLN A 137 -1.29 -11.70 -1.25
CA GLN A 137 -2.75 -11.65 -1.25
C GLN A 137 -3.33 -12.91 -1.89
N VAL A 138 -4.26 -13.54 -1.19
CA VAL A 138 -4.96 -14.76 -1.65
C VAL A 138 -6.45 -14.49 -1.80
N PHE A 139 -6.97 -14.79 -2.98
CA PHE A 139 -8.40 -14.95 -3.26
C PHE A 139 -8.75 -16.42 -3.08
N SER A 140 -9.38 -16.76 -1.96
CA SER A 140 -9.46 -18.15 -1.46
C SER A 140 -10.11 -19.13 -2.46
N ASP A 141 -11.18 -18.72 -3.16
CA ASP A 141 -11.87 -19.56 -4.16
C ASP A 141 -10.97 -19.99 -5.33
N ARG A 142 -9.90 -19.23 -5.61
CA ARG A 142 -9.04 -19.37 -6.79
C ARG A 142 -7.61 -19.78 -6.47
N PHE A 143 -7.29 -20.01 -5.20
CA PHE A 143 -5.92 -20.32 -4.82
C PHE A 143 -5.60 -21.80 -4.92
N ALA A 144 -6.28 -22.63 -4.14
CA ALA A 144 -6.11 -24.10 -4.20
C ALA A 144 -7.31 -24.81 -3.57
N ARG A 145 -7.66 -25.97 -4.14
CA ARG A 145 -8.55 -26.95 -3.49
C ARG A 145 -7.74 -27.74 -2.46
N GLY A 146 -8.33 -28.07 -1.32
CA GLY A 146 -7.67 -28.90 -0.30
C GLY A 146 -8.61 -29.22 0.86
N GLY A 147 -8.16 -30.09 1.76
CA GLY A 147 -8.98 -30.58 2.87
C GLY A 147 -10.07 -31.58 2.45
N GLU A 148 -11.14 -31.64 3.25
CA GLU A 148 -12.27 -32.52 2.96
C GLU A 148 -13.13 -31.94 1.79
N PRO A 149 -13.70 -32.80 0.94
CA PRO A 149 -14.58 -32.37 -0.13
C PRO A 149 -15.76 -31.56 0.40
N VAL A 150 -16.08 -30.46 -0.29
CA VAL A 150 -17.18 -29.55 0.07
C VAL A 150 -18.30 -29.71 -0.96
N GLU A 151 -19.55 -29.75 -0.49
CA GLU A 151 -20.72 -29.73 -1.37
C GLU A 151 -20.83 -28.40 -2.08
N THR A 152 -21.20 -28.43 -3.36
CA THR A 152 -21.48 -27.20 -4.13
C THR A 152 -22.64 -26.43 -3.49
N PRO A 153 -22.46 -25.18 -3.10
CA PRO A 153 -23.55 -24.40 -2.51
C PRO A 153 -24.65 -24.09 -3.55
N ASP A 154 -25.85 -23.84 -3.07
CA ASP A 154 -27.06 -23.66 -3.90
C ASP A 154 -26.99 -22.43 -4.83
N TRP A 155 -26.16 -21.43 -4.47
CA TRP A 155 -25.95 -20.23 -5.25
C TRP A 155 -24.86 -20.39 -6.33
N ALA A 156 -24.00 -21.39 -6.22
CA ALA A 156 -22.78 -21.50 -7.02
C ALA A 156 -23.01 -22.19 -8.37
N GLN A 157 -22.30 -21.70 -9.36
CA GLN A 157 -22.11 -22.33 -10.66
C GLN A 157 -20.71 -22.97 -10.64
N PRO A 158 -20.61 -24.30 -10.44
CA PRO A 158 -19.30 -24.94 -10.33
C PRO A 158 -18.54 -24.88 -11.66
N ALA A 159 -17.25 -24.64 -11.56
CA ALA A 159 -16.32 -24.60 -12.69
C ALA A 159 -15.16 -25.58 -12.46
N ASP A 160 -14.63 -26.12 -13.54
CA ASP A 160 -13.38 -26.86 -13.49
C ASP A 160 -12.20 -25.90 -13.27
N TRP A 161 -11.11 -26.40 -12.67
CA TRP A 161 -9.98 -25.54 -12.29
C TRP A 161 -9.32 -24.82 -13.46
N ASP A 162 -9.42 -25.40 -14.64
CA ASP A 162 -8.86 -24.87 -15.88
C ASP A 162 -9.89 -24.12 -16.77
N ASP A 163 -11.10 -23.95 -16.26
CA ASP A 163 -12.11 -23.17 -16.99
C ASP A 163 -11.73 -21.69 -17.07
N PRO A 164 -12.08 -21.00 -18.17
CA PRO A 164 -11.90 -19.56 -18.25
C PRO A 164 -12.77 -18.83 -17.22
N VAL A 165 -12.22 -17.75 -16.69
CA VAL A 165 -12.95 -16.90 -15.73
C VAL A 165 -14.08 -16.15 -16.44
N VAL A 166 -15.29 -16.26 -15.90
CA VAL A 166 -16.41 -15.39 -16.28
C VAL A 166 -16.19 -14.03 -15.61
N HIS A 167 -15.83 -13.03 -16.41
CA HIS A 167 -15.49 -11.71 -15.89
C HIS A 167 -16.48 -10.60 -16.30
N ARG A 168 -17.55 -10.95 -17.00
CA ARG A 168 -18.62 -10.02 -17.41
C ARG A 168 -19.98 -10.67 -17.34
N GLY A 169 -20.98 -9.87 -16.98
CA GLY A 169 -22.37 -10.31 -16.91
C GLY A 169 -22.81 -10.74 -15.51
N PRO A 170 -24.06 -11.20 -15.38
CA PRO A 170 -24.68 -11.47 -14.07
C PRO A 170 -24.11 -12.70 -13.36
N ASP A 171 -23.43 -13.59 -14.07
CA ASP A 171 -22.91 -14.86 -13.52
C ASP A 171 -21.54 -14.71 -12.83
N VAL A 172 -20.91 -13.55 -12.95
CA VAL A 172 -19.56 -13.26 -12.39
C VAL A 172 -19.46 -13.63 -10.91
N PRO A 173 -20.37 -13.24 -10.01
CA PRO A 173 -20.25 -13.56 -8.59
C PRO A 173 -20.48 -15.03 -8.27
N PHE A 174 -21.08 -15.79 -9.19
CA PHE A 174 -21.55 -17.16 -8.94
C PHE A 174 -20.63 -18.25 -9.48
N GLN A 175 -19.68 -17.93 -10.37
CA GLN A 175 -18.69 -18.92 -10.83
C GLN A 175 -17.79 -19.34 -9.68
N TRP A 176 -17.88 -20.61 -9.29
CA TRP A 176 -17.20 -21.15 -8.13
C TRP A 176 -16.20 -22.23 -8.52
N PHE A 177 -14.94 -22.04 -8.14
CA PHE A 177 -13.85 -22.97 -8.42
C PHE A 177 -13.55 -23.90 -7.22
N GLY A 178 -14.05 -23.58 -6.03
CA GLY A 178 -13.97 -24.45 -4.88
C GLY A 178 -12.63 -24.48 -4.16
N GLY A 179 -11.86 -23.40 -4.25
CA GLY A 179 -10.68 -23.23 -3.40
C GLY A 179 -11.07 -23.08 -1.92
N THR A 180 -10.19 -23.56 -1.03
CA THR A 180 -10.44 -23.66 0.42
C THR A 180 -9.29 -23.09 1.25
N LEU A 181 -9.54 -22.82 2.55
CA LEU A 181 -8.49 -22.41 3.48
C LEU A 181 -7.49 -23.53 3.78
N ASP A 182 -7.92 -24.79 3.71
CA ASP A 182 -6.98 -25.92 3.79
C ASP A 182 -6.11 -26.01 2.53
N GLY A 183 -6.64 -25.69 1.35
CA GLY A 183 -5.86 -25.55 0.13
C GLY A 183 -4.79 -24.47 0.25
N VAL A 184 -5.13 -23.33 0.85
CA VAL A 184 -4.13 -22.28 1.16
C VAL A 184 -3.06 -22.80 2.12
N ARG A 185 -3.47 -23.52 3.18
CA ARG A 185 -2.55 -24.11 4.17
C ARG A 185 -1.57 -25.10 3.54
N GLU A 186 -2.03 -25.91 2.61
CA GLU A 186 -1.23 -26.94 1.92
C GLU A 186 -0.19 -26.35 0.96
N HIS A 187 -0.30 -25.06 0.62
CA HIS A 187 0.63 -24.35 -0.25
C HIS A 187 1.39 -23.21 0.47
N LEU A 188 1.48 -23.24 1.80
CA LEU A 188 2.25 -22.22 2.55
C LEU A 188 3.76 -22.27 2.21
N ASP A 189 4.28 -23.42 1.79
CA ASP A 189 5.66 -23.53 1.33
C ASP A 189 5.94 -22.63 0.13
N HIS A 190 5.00 -22.51 -0.82
CA HIS A 190 5.13 -21.58 -1.95
C HIS A 190 5.33 -20.13 -1.48
N LEU A 191 4.56 -19.69 -0.48
CA LEU A 191 4.68 -18.35 0.08
C LEU A 191 6.04 -18.17 0.78
N SER A 192 6.48 -19.18 1.52
CA SER A 192 7.77 -19.17 2.22
C SER A 192 8.94 -19.14 1.26
N ASP A 193 8.92 -19.93 0.18
CA ASP A 193 9.95 -19.99 -0.85
C ASP A 193 10.10 -18.66 -1.60
N LEU A 194 9.00 -17.98 -1.85
CA LEU A 194 9.00 -16.61 -2.38
C LEU A 194 9.58 -15.60 -1.39
N GLY A 195 9.46 -15.85 -0.09
CA GLY A 195 9.87 -14.92 0.96
C GLY A 195 8.74 -14.07 1.52
N ALA A 196 7.47 -14.45 1.33
CA ALA A 196 6.35 -13.79 1.97
C ALA A 196 6.36 -14.01 3.50
N THR A 197 5.97 -12.98 4.23
CA THR A 197 5.90 -12.96 5.70
C THR A 197 4.52 -12.55 6.21
N LEU A 198 3.63 -12.19 5.29
CA LEU A 198 2.27 -11.77 5.56
C LEU A 198 1.32 -12.39 4.53
N LEU A 199 0.33 -13.11 4.99
CA LEU A 199 -0.80 -13.61 4.21
C LEU A 199 -1.99 -12.64 4.39
N TYR A 200 -2.44 -12.04 3.30
CA TYR A 200 -3.68 -11.28 3.25
C TYR A 200 -4.76 -12.12 2.58
N LEU A 201 -5.81 -12.47 3.32
CA LEU A 201 -6.96 -13.22 2.84
C LEU A 201 -8.09 -12.26 2.47
N THR A 202 -8.67 -12.40 1.27
CA THR A 202 -9.98 -11.81 0.96
C THR A 202 -11.05 -12.36 1.91
N PRO A 203 -12.29 -11.81 1.97
CA PRO A 203 -13.27 -12.21 2.96
C PRO A 203 -13.50 -13.72 3.01
N PHE A 204 -13.65 -14.24 4.21
CA PHE A 204 -13.81 -15.68 4.47
C PHE A 204 -15.14 -16.02 5.17
N PHE A 205 -16.01 -15.05 5.41
CA PHE A 205 -17.30 -15.26 6.02
C PHE A 205 -18.30 -15.92 5.07
N GLU A 206 -19.38 -16.49 5.64
CA GLU A 206 -20.50 -17.00 4.86
C GLU A 206 -21.05 -15.92 3.92
N ALA A 207 -21.28 -16.28 2.67
CA ALA A 207 -21.78 -15.38 1.64
C ALA A 207 -22.45 -16.16 0.50
N ARG A 208 -23.04 -15.43 -0.46
CA ARG A 208 -23.66 -16.04 -1.66
C ARG A 208 -22.95 -15.62 -2.95
N SER A 209 -21.66 -15.39 -2.83
CA SER A 209 -20.77 -15.07 -3.95
C SER A 209 -19.39 -15.69 -3.78
N ASN A 210 -18.64 -15.81 -4.90
CA ASN A 210 -17.26 -16.27 -4.88
C ASN A 210 -16.31 -15.30 -4.16
N HIS A 211 -16.63 -14.00 -4.13
CA HIS A 211 -15.81 -12.95 -3.52
C HIS A 211 -16.10 -12.69 -2.02
N ARG A 212 -17.27 -13.05 -1.54
CA ARG A 212 -17.70 -12.96 -0.13
C ARG A 212 -17.79 -11.55 0.47
N TYR A 213 -17.78 -10.51 -0.34
CA TYR A 213 -18.03 -9.15 0.16
C TYR A 213 -19.50 -8.91 0.52
N ASP A 214 -20.41 -9.77 0.06
CA ASP A 214 -21.83 -9.85 0.45
C ASP A 214 -22.04 -10.75 1.68
N ALA A 215 -21.33 -10.48 2.79
CA ALA A 215 -21.36 -11.33 3.97
C ALA A 215 -22.81 -11.63 4.43
N ALA A 216 -23.15 -12.91 4.48
CA ALA A 216 -24.42 -13.42 4.99
C ALA A 216 -24.37 -13.69 6.50
N SER A 217 -23.18 -13.72 7.08
CA SER A 217 -22.93 -13.84 8.51
C SER A 217 -21.52 -13.32 8.81
N PHE A 218 -21.31 -12.84 10.04
CA PHE A 218 -19.97 -12.57 10.58
C PHE A 218 -19.61 -13.53 11.72
N ASP A 219 -20.50 -14.50 12.02
CA ASP A 219 -20.36 -15.36 13.18
C ASP A 219 -19.55 -16.62 12.93
N ALA A 220 -19.42 -17.04 11.67
CA ALA A 220 -18.68 -18.22 11.26
C ALA A 220 -17.92 -17.99 9.95
N VAL A 221 -16.84 -18.75 9.77
CA VAL A 221 -16.18 -18.91 8.47
C VAL A 221 -17.07 -19.74 7.57
N ASP A 222 -17.15 -19.35 6.30
CA ASP A 222 -17.93 -20.07 5.29
C ASP A 222 -17.61 -21.58 5.28
N PRO A 223 -18.61 -22.47 5.45
CA PRO A 223 -18.38 -23.91 5.38
C PRO A 223 -17.72 -24.37 4.08
N VAL A 224 -17.98 -23.69 2.95
CA VAL A 224 -17.35 -24.03 1.67
C VAL A 224 -15.85 -23.68 1.61
N LEU A 225 -15.36 -22.86 2.53
CA LEU A 225 -13.94 -22.65 2.75
C LEU A 225 -13.31 -23.61 3.78
N GLY A 226 -14.13 -24.49 4.40
CA GLY A 226 -13.71 -25.43 5.45
C GLY A 226 -14.04 -24.98 6.88
N GLY A 227 -14.78 -23.89 7.04
CA GLY A 227 -15.29 -23.39 8.32
C GLY A 227 -14.19 -22.91 9.28
N ASP A 228 -14.60 -22.60 10.52
CA ASP A 228 -13.71 -22.08 11.58
C ASP A 228 -12.50 -22.97 11.87
N ALA A 229 -12.67 -24.28 11.72
CA ALA A 229 -11.58 -25.22 11.97
C ALA A 229 -10.45 -25.09 10.93
N ALA A 230 -10.80 -24.88 9.65
CA ALA A 230 -9.82 -24.65 8.59
C ALA A 230 -9.07 -23.33 8.79
N LEU A 231 -9.77 -22.25 9.15
CA LEU A 231 -9.11 -20.97 9.45
C LEU A 231 -8.12 -21.10 10.61
N ARG A 232 -8.50 -21.78 11.70
CA ARG A 232 -7.58 -22.00 12.83
C ARG A 232 -6.35 -22.84 12.43
N ARG A 233 -6.53 -23.89 11.61
CA ARG A 233 -5.40 -24.69 11.08
C ARG A 233 -4.48 -23.84 10.20
N LEU A 234 -5.06 -23.02 9.31
CA LEU A 234 -4.30 -22.13 8.44
C LEU A 234 -3.50 -21.11 9.25
N ILE A 235 -4.14 -20.40 10.19
CA ILE A 235 -3.45 -19.42 11.04
C ILE A 235 -2.32 -20.07 11.83
N GLY A 236 -2.57 -21.24 12.45
CA GLY A 236 -1.54 -21.95 13.20
C GLY A 236 -0.34 -22.33 12.33
N ALA A 237 -0.58 -22.94 11.17
CA ALA A 237 0.47 -23.31 10.24
C ALA A 237 1.22 -22.10 9.65
N ALA A 238 0.52 -21.01 9.35
CA ALA A 238 1.15 -19.78 8.90
C ALA A 238 2.07 -19.17 9.97
N HIS A 239 1.61 -19.12 11.23
CA HIS A 239 2.43 -18.64 12.34
C HIS A 239 3.66 -19.54 12.58
N ASP A 240 3.52 -20.86 12.47
CA ASP A 240 4.64 -21.82 12.57
C ASP A 240 5.67 -21.60 11.45
N ALA A 241 5.22 -21.16 10.26
CA ALA A 241 6.07 -20.78 9.14
C ALA A 241 6.61 -19.32 9.24
N GLY A 242 6.28 -18.57 10.30
CA GLY A 242 6.68 -17.18 10.47
C GLY A 242 5.87 -16.18 9.62
N ILE A 243 4.71 -16.59 9.12
CA ILE A 243 3.81 -15.78 8.28
C ILE A 243 2.67 -15.24 9.13
N ARG A 244 2.48 -13.92 9.16
CA ARG A 244 1.33 -13.24 9.77
C ARG A 244 0.09 -13.41 8.92
N VAL A 245 -1.11 -13.37 9.53
CA VAL A 245 -2.38 -13.52 8.81
C VAL A 245 -3.29 -12.33 9.07
N VAL A 246 -3.70 -11.64 8.00
CA VAL A 246 -4.64 -10.52 8.03
C VAL A 246 -5.90 -10.90 7.27
N GLY A 247 -7.06 -10.69 7.90
CA GLY A 247 -8.36 -10.90 7.28
C GLY A 247 -8.90 -9.63 6.63
N ASP A 248 -9.98 -9.81 5.88
CA ASP A 248 -10.73 -8.74 5.22
C ASP A 248 -12.14 -8.66 5.81
N LEU A 249 -12.57 -7.46 6.17
CA LEU A 249 -13.87 -7.23 6.82
C LEU A 249 -14.64 -6.11 6.13
N THR A 250 -15.86 -6.42 5.69
CA THR A 250 -16.81 -5.43 5.21
C THR A 250 -17.46 -4.73 6.41
N THR A 251 -17.14 -3.47 6.63
CA THR A 251 -17.78 -2.65 7.66
C THR A 251 -18.76 -1.63 7.10
N ASN A 252 -18.77 -1.43 5.79
CA ASN A 252 -19.65 -0.49 5.10
C ASN A 252 -21.04 -1.06 4.81
N HIS A 253 -21.16 -2.36 4.58
CA HIS A 253 -22.37 -3.05 4.17
C HIS A 253 -22.37 -4.52 4.60
N THR A 254 -23.53 -5.17 4.52
CA THR A 254 -23.69 -6.63 4.61
C THR A 254 -24.22 -7.19 3.30
N GLY A 255 -24.33 -8.49 3.17
CA GLY A 255 -25.14 -9.11 2.13
C GLY A 255 -26.64 -8.93 2.41
N GLU A 256 -27.47 -8.97 1.36
CA GLU A 256 -28.92 -8.88 1.49
C GLU A 256 -29.54 -10.08 2.25
N THR A 257 -28.82 -11.19 2.33
CA THR A 257 -29.24 -12.40 3.07
C THR A 257 -28.77 -12.40 4.52
N HIS A 258 -28.01 -11.39 4.95
CA HIS A 258 -27.54 -11.29 6.34
C HIS A 258 -28.74 -11.21 7.30
N PRO A 259 -28.77 -11.98 8.42
CA PRO A 259 -29.89 -11.97 9.38
C PRO A 259 -30.29 -10.59 9.88
N TRP A 260 -29.32 -9.69 10.05
CA TRP A 260 -29.61 -8.30 10.43
C TRP A 260 -30.45 -7.57 9.37
N PHE A 261 -30.12 -7.72 8.10
CA PHE A 261 -30.88 -7.06 7.03
C PHE A 261 -32.24 -7.70 6.83
N VAL A 262 -32.31 -9.04 6.89
CA VAL A 262 -33.58 -9.78 6.80
C VAL A 262 -34.55 -9.37 7.93
N ALA A 263 -34.04 -9.27 9.17
CA ALA A 263 -34.85 -8.81 10.30
C ALA A 263 -35.26 -7.34 10.12
N ALA A 264 -34.34 -6.46 9.76
CA ALA A 264 -34.61 -5.03 9.52
C ALA A 264 -35.69 -4.78 8.47
N LYS A 265 -35.76 -5.64 7.44
CA LYS A 265 -36.68 -5.51 6.32
C LYS A 265 -38.05 -6.13 6.63
N SER A 266 -38.08 -7.23 7.37
CA SER A 266 -39.32 -7.98 7.68
C SER A 266 -40.07 -7.48 8.91
N ASP A 267 -39.35 -6.91 9.89
CA ASP A 267 -39.96 -6.42 11.15
C ASP A 267 -39.50 -4.97 11.44
N PRO A 268 -40.39 -3.98 11.21
CA PRO A 268 -40.12 -2.59 11.53
C PRO A 268 -39.83 -2.32 13.01
N SER A 269 -40.19 -3.25 13.91
CA SER A 269 -39.93 -3.13 15.35
C SER A 269 -38.64 -3.81 15.81
N SER A 270 -37.94 -4.50 14.91
CA SER A 270 -36.66 -5.14 15.22
C SER A 270 -35.58 -4.11 15.56
N GLU A 271 -34.67 -4.48 16.43
CA GLU A 271 -33.49 -3.66 16.75
C GLU A 271 -32.63 -3.40 15.51
N GLU A 272 -32.53 -4.39 14.63
CA GLU A 272 -31.79 -4.35 13.38
C GLU A 272 -32.35 -3.34 12.37
N ARG A 273 -33.64 -2.91 12.54
CA ARG A 273 -34.20 -1.83 11.71
C ARG A 273 -33.33 -0.56 11.75
N GLY A 274 -32.72 -0.27 12.89
CA GLY A 274 -31.83 0.85 13.08
C GLY A 274 -30.42 0.63 12.56
N PHE A 275 -30.09 -0.55 12.01
CA PHE A 275 -28.77 -0.82 11.43
C PHE A 275 -28.65 -0.38 9.98
N TYR A 276 -29.77 -0.11 9.33
CA TYR A 276 -29.84 0.27 7.92
C TYR A 276 -30.76 1.47 7.74
N ARG A 277 -30.52 2.24 6.68
CA ARG A 277 -31.42 3.32 6.31
C ARG A 277 -32.43 2.81 5.28
N ILE A 278 -33.63 2.45 5.78
CA ILE A 278 -34.73 1.95 4.97
C ILE A 278 -35.81 3.03 4.94
N HIS A 279 -36.24 3.44 3.73
CA HIS A 279 -37.21 4.48 3.48
C HIS A 279 -38.65 3.97 3.62
N ASP A 280 -39.61 4.90 3.69
CA ASP A 280 -41.06 4.58 3.86
C ASP A 280 -41.64 3.78 2.69
N ASP A 281 -41.03 3.91 1.49
CA ASP A 281 -41.43 3.15 0.30
C ASP A 281 -40.80 1.75 0.24
N GLY A 282 -40.01 1.37 1.24
CA GLY A 282 -39.33 0.08 1.33
C GLY A 282 -38.00 0.02 0.58
N SER A 283 -37.59 1.09 -0.11
CA SER A 283 -36.23 1.22 -0.65
C SER A 283 -35.21 1.42 0.48
N TYR A 284 -33.94 1.20 0.22
CA TYR A 284 -32.88 1.30 1.22
C TYR A 284 -31.57 1.76 0.59
N GLU A 285 -30.72 2.35 1.41
CA GLU A 285 -29.36 2.71 1.00
C GLU A 285 -28.51 1.46 0.82
N SER A 286 -27.73 1.43 -0.25
CA SER A 286 -26.83 0.33 -0.58
C SER A 286 -25.49 0.86 -1.11
N TRP A 287 -24.46 0.01 -1.12
CA TRP A 287 -23.16 0.39 -1.67
C TRP A 287 -23.30 0.70 -3.17
N LEU A 288 -23.06 1.97 -3.53
CA LEU A 288 -23.15 2.49 -4.91
C LEU A 288 -24.46 2.08 -5.67
N GLY A 289 -25.56 1.85 -4.95
CA GLY A 289 -26.81 1.44 -5.53
C GLY A 289 -26.93 -0.06 -5.86
N VAL A 290 -25.97 -0.89 -5.41
CA VAL A 290 -25.99 -2.35 -5.58
C VAL A 290 -26.94 -2.97 -4.55
N PRO A 291 -28.12 -3.53 -4.95
CA PRO A 291 -29.15 -3.96 -3.99
C PRO A 291 -28.69 -5.11 -3.08
N SER A 292 -27.81 -5.99 -3.55
CA SER A 292 -27.30 -7.11 -2.75
C SER A 292 -26.37 -6.68 -1.62
N LEU A 293 -26.00 -5.38 -1.54
CA LEU A 293 -25.04 -4.84 -0.56
C LEU A 293 -25.66 -3.68 0.25
N PRO A 294 -26.67 -3.97 1.12
CA PRO A 294 -27.31 -2.96 1.96
C PRO A 294 -26.31 -2.28 2.90
N LYS A 295 -26.30 -0.95 2.88
CA LYS A 295 -25.34 -0.13 3.63
C LYS A 295 -25.71 -0.01 5.09
N LEU A 296 -24.72 -0.15 5.98
CA LEU A 296 -24.85 -0.02 7.42
C LEU A 296 -24.92 1.46 7.85
N ASP A 297 -25.80 1.75 8.81
CA ASP A 297 -25.89 3.07 9.47
C ASP A 297 -25.04 3.10 10.74
N HIS A 298 -23.93 3.78 10.68
CA HIS A 298 -22.98 3.91 11.78
C HIS A 298 -23.44 4.86 12.91
N GLY A 299 -24.62 5.49 12.77
CA GLY A 299 -25.31 6.16 13.86
C GLY A 299 -25.86 5.19 14.92
N SER A 300 -26.11 3.92 14.53
CA SER A 300 -26.64 2.89 15.44
C SER A 300 -25.58 2.39 16.42
N ALA A 301 -25.79 2.63 17.71
CA ALA A 301 -24.88 2.19 18.77
C ALA A 301 -24.80 0.67 18.88
N GLU A 302 -25.95 -0.03 18.72
CA GLU A 302 -26.00 -1.49 18.82
C GLU A 302 -25.33 -2.16 17.61
N MET A 303 -25.49 -1.62 16.39
CA MET A 303 -24.75 -2.10 15.22
C MET A 303 -23.24 -1.98 15.45
N ARG A 304 -22.77 -0.81 15.96
CA ARG A 304 -21.34 -0.62 16.28
C ARG A 304 -20.86 -1.64 17.31
N ARG A 305 -21.62 -1.86 18.39
CA ARG A 305 -21.29 -2.83 19.42
C ARG A 305 -21.15 -4.25 18.86
N ARG A 306 -22.05 -4.67 17.98
CA ARG A 306 -21.99 -6.00 17.37
C ARG A 306 -20.82 -6.13 16.39
N LEU A 307 -20.56 -5.10 15.59
CA LEU A 307 -19.59 -5.20 14.49
C LEU A 307 -18.15 -4.92 14.93
N TYR A 308 -17.92 -3.82 15.64
CA TYR A 308 -16.52 -3.40 15.89
C TYR A 308 -16.24 -2.77 17.25
N GLU A 309 -17.22 -2.49 18.10
CA GLU A 309 -16.99 -1.81 19.37
C GLU A 309 -16.99 -2.78 20.54
N GLY A 310 -15.84 -2.90 21.22
CA GLY A 310 -15.71 -3.69 22.43
C GLY A 310 -15.43 -5.18 22.22
N PRO A 311 -15.31 -5.93 23.34
CA PRO A 311 -14.78 -7.30 23.33
C PRO A 311 -15.71 -8.32 22.67
N ASP A 312 -17.01 -8.06 22.60
CA ASP A 312 -17.99 -8.99 22.03
C ASP A 312 -18.24 -8.76 20.53
N SER A 313 -17.54 -7.78 19.95
CA SER A 313 -17.67 -7.43 18.53
C SER A 313 -17.05 -8.47 17.61
N VAL A 314 -17.47 -8.44 16.35
CA VAL A 314 -16.87 -9.25 15.26
C VAL A 314 -15.36 -9.00 15.17
N VAL A 315 -14.96 -7.73 15.18
CA VAL A 315 -13.53 -7.35 15.12
C VAL A 315 -12.72 -8.02 16.22
N ALA A 316 -13.18 -7.98 17.47
CA ALA A 316 -12.49 -8.57 18.62
C ALA A 316 -12.47 -10.11 18.55
N ARG A 317 -13.60 -10.72 18.20
CA ARG A 317 -13.73 -12.18 18.13
C ARG A 317 -12.68 -12.83 17.26
N TRP A 318 -12.50 -12.38 16.03
CA TRP A 318 -11.59 -13.00 15.08
C TRP A 318 -10.12 -12.70 15.37
N LEU A 319 -9.82 -11.59 16.04
CA LEU A 319 -8.47 -11.39 16.60
C LEU A 319 -8.14 -12.43 17.68
N ARG A 320 -9.12 -12.82 18.52
CA ARG A 320 -8.95 -13.94 19.49
C ARG A 320 -8.72 -15.29 18.80
N HIS A 321 -9.27 -15.46 17.59
CA HIS A 321 -9.01 -16.65 16.77
C HIS A 321 -7.61 -16.66 16.13
N GLY A 322 -6.83 -15.58 16.29
CA GLY A 322 -5.42 -15.53 15.93
C GLY A 322 -5.05 -14.62 14.78
N LEU A 323 -5.97 -13.89 14.18
CA LEU A 323 -5.63 -12.91 13.14
C LEU A 323 -4.67 -11.85 13.69
N ASP A 324 -3.72 -11.43 12.88
CA ASP A 324 -2.73 -10.39 13.20
C ASP A 324 -3.21 -8.97 12.83
N GLY A 325 -4.36 -8.85 12.20
CA GLY A 325 -4.94 -7.59 11.81
C GLY A 325 -6.14 -7.72 10.88
N TRP A 326 -6.63 -6.56 10.48
CA TRP A 326 -7.73 -6.42 9.55
C TRP A 326 -7.41 -5.44 8.40
N ARG A 327 -7.77 -5.81 7.19
CA ARG A 327 -8.05 -4.87 6.11
C ARG A 327 -9.54 -4.57 6.15
N ILE A 328 -9.88 -3.30 6.14
CA ILE A 328 -11.28 -2.86 6.10
C ILE A 328 -11.66 -2.50 4.67
N ASP A 329 -12.65 -3.22 4.18
CA ASP A 329 -13.24 -3.04 2.86
C ASP A 329 -13.95 -1.69 2.77
N VAL A 330 -13.80 -1.00 1.64
CA VAL A 330 -14.41 0.31 1.34
C VAL A 330 -14.28 1.29 2.52
N ALA A 331 -13.12 1.33 3.16
CA ALA A 331 -12.89 2.12 4.38
C ALA A 331 -13.16 3.61 4.18
N ASN A 332 -12.96 4.12 2.96
CA ASN A 332 -13.27 5.51 2.58
C ASN A 332 -14.77 5.84 2.62
N MET A 333 -15.65 4.84 2.51
CA MET A 333 -17.11 5.02 2.58
C MET A 333 -17.70 4.58 3.92
N THR A 334 -16.95 3.80 4.70
CA THR A 334 -17.39 3.32 6.01
C THR A 334 -17.66 4.49 6.95
N GLY A 335 -18.87 4.57 7.46
CA GLY A 335 -19.33 5.66 8.34
C GLY A 335 -19.78 6.93 7.62
N ARG A 336 -19.73 6.99 6.29
CA ARG A 336 -20.20 8.15 5.52
C ARG A 336 -21.50 7.81 4.80
N LEU A 337 -22.56 8.58 5.09
CA LEU A 337 -23.87 8.40 4.46
C LEU A 337 -24.63 9.74 4.40
N GLY A 338 -24.68 10.38 3.25
CA GLY A 338 -25.32 11.68 3.06
C GLY A 338 -24.63 12.78 3.89
N ALA A 339 -25.38 13.37 4.84
CA ALA A 339 -24.86 14.40 5.74
C ALA A 339 -24.08 13.84 6.95
N ASP A 340 -24.18 12.53 7.18
CA ASP A 340 -23.54 11.89 8.32
C ASP A 340 -22.12 11.46 7.96
N ASP A 341 -21.14 11.86 8.75
CA ASP A 341 -19.74 11.45 8.63
C ASP A 341 -19.22 10.98 9.99
N HIS A 342 -19.21 9.67 10.18
CA HIS A 342 -18.67 8.97 11.34
C HIS A 342 -17.32 8.32 11.07
N ALA A 343 -16.72 8.51 9.88
CA ALA A 343 -15.58 7.71 9.41
C ALA A 343 -14.38 7.74 10.37
N HIS A 344 -14.03 8.91 10.90
CA HIS A 344 -12.93 9.02 11.87
C HIS A 344 -13.24 8.33 13.21
N ASP A 345 -14.50 8.38 13.67
CA ASP A 345 -14.89 7.74 14.93
C ASP A 345 -14.96 6.21 14.76
N VAL A 346 -15.40 5.73 13.60
CA VAL A 346 -15.36 4.31 13.23
C VAL A 346 -13.91 3.80 13.26
N ALA A 347 -13.01 4.46 12.54
CA ALA A 347 -11.60 4.08 12.48
C ALA A 347 -10.94 4.03 13.86
N ARG A 348 -11.15 5.07 14.69
CA ARG A 348 -10.63 5.13 16.07
C ARG A 348 -11.24 4.04 16.96
N THR A 349 -12.52 3.74 16.79
CA THR A 349 -13.21 2.74 17.61
C THR A 349 -12.73 1.34 17.26
N ILE A 350 -12.62 1.00 15.96
CA ILE A 350 -12.01 -0.26 15.51
C ILE A 350 -10.60 -0.38 16.10
N ARG A 351 -9.78 0.67 15.96
CA ARG A 351 -8.41 0.67 16.48
C ARG A 351 -8.33 0.44 17.99
N ARG A 352 -9.20 1.09 18.79
CA ARG A 352 -9.26 0.90 20.24
C ARG A 352 -9.65 -0.53 20.61
N THR A 353 -10.66 -1.09 19.94
CA THR A 353 -11.08 -2.48 20.11
C THR A 353 -9.95 -3.45 19.81
N MET A 354 -9.28 -3.26 18.68
CA MET A 354 -8.14 -4.08 18.28
C MET A 354 -6.99 -3.99 19.30
N ALA A 355 -6.63 -2.79 19.73
CA ALA A 355 -5.55 -2.57 20.70
C ALA A 355 -5.86 -3.18 22.08
N ALA A 356 -7.12 -3.17 22.51
CA ALA A 356 -7.55 -3.80 23.75
C ALA A 356 -7.53 -5.33 23.67
N GLU A 357 -7.90 -5.90 22.54
CA GLU A 357 -8.00 -7.35 22.35
C GLU A 357 -6.66 -7.98 22.01
N ARG A 358 -5.93 -7.39 21.07
CA ARG A 358 -4.64 -7.87 20.58
C ARG A 358 -3.69 -6.68 20.37
N PRO A 359 -2.97 -6.25 21.42
CA PRO A 359 -1.96 -5.21 21.26
C PRO A 359 -0.96 -5.57 20.15
N GLY A 360 -0.78 -4.67 19.20
CA GLY A 360 0.07 -4.92 18.04
C GLY A 360 -0.66 -5.49 16.81
N ALA A 361 -1.99 -5.57 16.81
CA ALA A 361 -2.75 -5.87 15.60
C ALA A 361 -2.68 -4.71 14.59
N TRP A 362 -2.56 -5.03 13.31
CA TRP A 362 -2.46 -4.07 12.21
C TRP A 362 -3.84 -3.77 11.60
N LEU A 363 -4.12 -2.49 11.34
CA LEU A 363 -5.37 -2.01 10.76
C LEU A 363 -5.09 -1.29 9.44
N LEU A 364 -5.45 -1.93 8.33
CA LEU A 364 -5.30 -1.42 6.97
C LEU A 364 -6.65 -0.95 6.42
N ALA A 365 -6.67 0.21 5.77
CA ALA A 365 -7.84 0.72 5.07
C ALA A 365 -7.78 0.41 3.57
N GLU A 366 -8.86 -0.05 2.98
CA GLU A 366 -9.01 0.15 1.54
C GLU A 366 -9.46 1.60 1.30
N HIS A 367 -8.59 2.38 0.71
CA HIS A 367 -8.83 3.78 0.41
C HIS A 367 -8.02 4.19 -0.83
N GLY A 368 -8.63 4.08 -2.01
CA GLY A 368 -7.96 4.24 -3.31
C GLY A 368 -7.64 5.69 -3.73
N HIS A 369 -7.95 6.68 -2.88
CA HIS A 369 -7.81 8.11 -3.18
C HIS A 369 -6.77 8.77 -2.27
N ASP A 370 -6.81 10.10 -2.15
CA ASP A 370 -6.05 10.83 -1.14
C ASP A 370 -6.56 10.48 0.27
N ALA A 371 -5.82 9.63 0.97
CA ALA A 371 -6.14 9.18 2.32
C ALA A 371 -5.51 10.04 3.42
N SER A 372 -4.85 11.14 3.08
CA SER A 372 -4.04 11.93 4.03
C SER A 372 -4.84 12.48 5.21
N LEU A 373 -6.12 12.81 5.02
CA LEU A 373 -7.01 13.26 6.10
C LEU A 373 -7.48 12.10 6.96
N ASP A 374 -7.81 10.96 6.37
CA ASP A 374 -8.31 9.77 7.08
C ASP A 374 -7.18 9.03 7.82
N LEU A 375 -5.92 9.19 7.38
CA LEU A 375 -4.73 8.67 8.07
C LEU A 375 -4.19 9.61 9.16
N ALA A 376 -4.74 10.80 9.29
CA ALA A 376 -4.35 11.74 10.34
C ALA A 376 -4.96 11.31 11.69
N GLY A 377 -4.11 11.03 12.67
CA GLY A 377 -4.53 10.69 14.04
C GLY A 377 -4.59 9.18 14.33
N ALA A 378 -5.35 8.79 15.35
CA ALA A 378 -5.38 7.43 15.91
C ALA A 378 -6.36 6.47 15.18
N GLY A 379 -6.60 6.68 13.90
CA GLY A 379 -7.46 5.83 13.06
C GLY A 379 -6.71 4.69 12.38
N TRP A 380 -6.85 4.61 11.05
CA TRP A 380 -6.16 3.62 10.23
C TRP A 380 -4.64 3.71 10.41
N HIS A 381 -3.93 2.57 10.38
CA HIS A 381 -2.47 2.61 10.37
C HIS A 381 -1.94 3.04 9.00
N GLY A 382 -2.50 2.49 7.93
CA GLY A 382 -2.14 2.73 6.54
C GLY A 382 -3.29 2.44 5.60
N THR A 383 -3.03 2.57 4.30
CA THR A 383 -3.99 2.32 3.23
C THR A 383 -3.42 1.41 2.15
N MET A 384 -4.28 0.84 1.31
CA MET A 384 -3.87 0.30 0.01
C MET A 384 -3.52 1.48 -0.90
N ASP A 385 -2.22 1.69 -1.16
CA ASP A 385 -1.70 2.94 -1.73
C ASP A 385 -1.80 2.98 -3.26
N TYR A 386 -3.04 2.94 -3.78
CA TYR A 386 -3.29 3.08 -5.21
C TYR A 386 -2.89 4.47 -5.74
N ALA A 387 -3.11 5.52 -4.96
CA ALA A 387 -2.83 6.90 -5.37
C ALA A 387 -1.33 7.21 -5.40
N GLY A 388 -0.59 6.81 -4.38
CA GLY A 388 0.83 7.15 -4.23
C GLY A 388 1.79 6.10 -4.81
N PHE A 389 1.31 4.88 -5.11
CA PHE A 389 2.14 3.82 -5.68
C PHE A 389 1.59 3.28 -7.01
N THR A 390 0.41 2.65 -7.02
CA THR A 390 -0.06 1.90 -8.18
C THR A 390 -0.24 2.79 -9.42
N ARG A 391 -0.98 3.89 -9.31
CA ARG A 391 -1.19 4.83 -10.41
C ARG A 391 0.09 5.43 -10.98
N PRO A 392 1.03 5.97 -10.16
CA PRO A 392 2.32 6.43 -10.65
C PRO A 392 3.12 5.37 -11.39
N VAL A 393 3.21 4.14 -10.85
CA VAL A 393 3.95 3.02 -11.47
C VAL A 393 3.30 2.61 -12.79
N TRP A 394 1.98 2.44 -12.83
CA TRP A 394 1.25 2.13 -14.06
C TRP A 394 1.48 3.18 -15.15
N SER A 395 1.39 4.47 -14.78
CA SER A 395 1.60 5.55 -15.73
C SER A 395 3.02 5.63 -16.29
N TRP A 396 4.00 5.06 -15.59
CA TRP A 396 5.38 5.03 -16.04
C TRP A 396 5.73 3.76 -16.80
N LEU A 397 5.18 2.60 -16.38
CA LEU A 397 5.59 1.28 -16.88
C LEU A 397 4.56 0.59 -17.79
N ASN A 398 3.46 1.26 -18.16
CA ASN A 398 2.50 0.62 -19.10
C ASN A 398 3.17 0.30 -20.44
N GLY A 399 2.62 -0.69 -21.15
CA GLY A 399 3.18 -1.18 -22.41
C GLY A 399 3.06 -0.25 -23.62
N GLY A 400 2.39 0.92 -23.46
CA GLY A 400 2.22 1.90 -24.53
C GLY A 400 3.47 2.73 -24.82
N ALA A 401 3.60 3.21 -26.05
CA ALA A 401 4.55 4.26 -26.39
C ALA A 401 3.96 5.64 -26.06
N PRO A 402 4.78 6.69 -25.81
CA PRO A 402 4.27 8.04 -25.59
C PRO A 402 3.35 8.48 -26.74
N GLY A 403 2.13 8.89 -26.41
CA GLY A 403 1.12 9.33 -27.38
C GLY A 403 0.34 8.20 -28.08
N SER A 404 0.62 6.93 -27.78
CA SER A 404 -0.16 5.78 -28.28
C SER A 404 -1.31 5.42 -27.32
N ALA A 405 -2.28 4.66 -27.84
CA ALA A 405 -3.26 3.99 -26.99
C ALA A 405 -2.57 2.92 -26.13
N VAL A 406 -3.02 2.81 -24.88
CA VAL A 406 -2.57 1.73 -23.98
C VAL A 406 -2.98 0.38 -24.59
N PRO A 407 -2.14 -0.66 -24.49
CA PRO A 407 -2.53 -1.99 -24.87
C PRO A 407 -3.89 -2.36 -24.25
N HIS A 408 -4.75 -2.95 -25.07
CA HIS A 408 -6.04 -3.50 -24.65
C HIS A 408 -7.11 -2.51 -24.16
N GLY A 409 -6.91 -1.18 -24.29
CA GLY A 409 -7.92 -0.17 -23.94
C GLY A 409 -8.23 -0.11 -22.44
N LEU A 410 -7.29 -0.50 -21.56
CA LEU A 410 -7.48 -0.52 -20.12
C LEU A 410 -7.70 0.88 -19.56
N GLU A 411 -8.67 1.01 -18.66
CA GLU A 411 -8.95 2.24 -17.94
C GLU A 411 -7.96 2.46 -16.79
N PHE A 412 -7.72 3.73 -16.44
CA PHE A 412 -6.77 4.10 -15.39
C PHE A 412 -7.41 4.04 -14.00
N LEU A 413 -7.59 2.81 -13.46
CA LEU A 413 -8.09 2.58 -12.10
C LEU A 413 -9.35 3.41 -11.77
N GLY A 414 -10.42 3.17 -12.52
CA GLY A 414 -11.71 3.83 -12.34
C GLY A 414 -11.78 5.27 -12.86
N LEU A 415 -10.73 5.79 -13.50
CA LEU A 415 -10.81 7.03 -14.25
C LEU A 415 -11.27 6.72 -15.68
N PRO A 416 -12.21 7.50 -16.26
CA PRO A 416 -12.75 7.26 -17.62
C PRO A 416 -11.75 7.72 -18.70
N VAL A 417 -10.51 7.34 -18.56
CA VAL A 417 -9.39 7.64 -19.45
C VAL A 417 -8.46 6.43 -19.55
N PRO A 418 -7.80 6.21 -20.68
CA PRO A 418 -6.78 5.18 -20.78
C PRO A 418 -5.59 5.51 -19.87
N ILE A 419 -4.83 4.48 -19.46
CA ILE A 419 -3.64 4.65 -18.65
C ILE A 419 -2.63 5.52 -19.41
N PRO A 420 -2.23 6.71 -18.88
CA PRO A 420 -1.32 7.61 -19.60
C PRO A 420 0.12 7.11 -19.53
N VAL A 421 0.94 7.45 -20.51
CA VAL A 421 2.41 7.30 -20.44
C VAL A 421 3.02 8.59 -19.89
N ARG A 422 3.59 8.53 -18.70
CA ARG A 422 4.15 9.69 -18.00
C ARG A 422 5.68 9.63 -17.93
N PRO A 423 6.38 10.79 -17.97
CA PRO A 423 7.81 10.87 -17.70
C PRO A 423 8.10 10.68 -16.20
N GLY A 424 9.32 10.25 -15.85
CA GLY A 424 9.71 10.00 -14.47
C GLY A 424 9.52 11.20 -13.53
N GLY A 425 9.71 12.42 -14.04
CA GLY A 425 9.44 13.64 -13.26
C GLY A 425 7.99 13.77 -12.81
N ALA A 426 7.03 13.42 -13.68
CA ALA A 426 5.61 13.42 -13.32
C ALA A 426 5.25 12.32 -12.31
N VAL A 427 5.90 11.15 -12.41
CA VAL A 427 5.73 10.05 -11.44
C VAL A 427 6.21 10.48 -10.06
N VAL A 428 7.42 11.05 -9.97
CA VAL A 428 7.97 11.51 -8.68
C VAL A 428 7.11 12.62 -8.08
N ALA A 429 6.58 13.53 -8.89
CA ALA A 429 5.64 14.57 -8.44
C ALA A 429 4.36 13.94 -7.86
N ALA A 430 3.74 12.98 -8.57
CA ALA A 430 2.54 12.29 -8.11
C ALA A 430 2.78 11.52 -6.79
N VAL A 431 3.91 10.82 -6.66
CA VAL A 431 4.31 10.14 -5.41
C VAL A 431 4.49 11.14 -4.27
N ARG A 432 5.14 12.28 -4.53
CA ARG A 432 5.32 13.33 -3.52
C ARG A 432 4.00 13.94 -3.09
N ASP A 433 3.14 14.30 -4.04
CA ASP A 433 1.83 14.91 -3.75
C ASP A 433 0.95 13.97 -2.92
N ALA A 434 0.87 12.69 -3.27
CA ALA A 434 0.08 11.70 -2.55
C ALA A 434 0.56 11.49 -1.10
N HIS A 435 1.87 11.61 -0.85
CA HIS A 435 2.45 11.35 0.47
C HIS A 435 2.80 12.64 1.24
N ALA A 436 2.65 13.83 0.65
CA ALA A 436 3.12 15.08 1.23
C ALA A 436 2.64 15.30 2.67
N ALA A 437 1.34 15.12 2.89
CA ALA A 437 0.68 15.33 4.18
C ALA A 437 0.40 14.02 4.95
N MET A 438 0.95 12.91 4.49
CA MET A 438 0.80 11.62 5.17
C MET A 438 1.90 11.47 6.24
N PRO A 439 1.56 11.19 7.52
CA PRO A 439 2.57 10.86 8.52
C PRO A 439 3.44 9.69 8.07
N TRP A 440 4.74 9.73 8.38
CA TRP A 440 5.67 8.66 7.96
C TRP A 440 5.22 7.27 8.43
N GLN A 441 4.70 7.15 9.65
CA GLN A 441 4.18 5.90 10.18
C GLN A 441 3.06 5.31 9.30
N SER A 442 2.17 6.16 8.80
CA SER A 442 1.12 5.72 7.88
C SER A 442 1.67 5.34 6.51
N ARG A 443 2.67 6.07 6.02
CA ARG A 443 3.32 5.74 4.75
C ARG A 443 3.97 4.37 4.76
N ILE A 444 4.73 4.02 5.79
CA ILE A 444 5.38 2.70 5.90
C ILE A 444 4.42 1.58 6.31
N ALA A 445 3.24 1.92 6.81
CA ALA A 445 2.16 0.99 7.12
C ALA A 445 1.19 0.79 5.95
N SER A 446 1.30 1.59 4.88
CA SER A 446 0.49 1.44 3.67
C SER A 446 1.05 0.35 2.78
N THR A 447 0.17 -0.31 2.03
CA THR A 447 0.57 -1.41 1.15
C THR A 447 0.79 -0.94 -0.27
N SER A 448 1.87 -1.40 -0.90
CA SER A 448 2.20 -1.15 -2.30
C SER A 448 1.78 -2.34 -3.14
N HIS A 449 0.83 -2.12 -4.05
CA HIS A 449 0.30 -3.13 -4.95
C HIS A 449 0.64 -2.81 -6.39
N LEU A 450 1.17 -3.76 -7.15
CA LEU A 450 1.21 -3.63 -8.62
C LEU A 450 -0.20 -3.79 -9.19
N ASP A 451 -0.94 -4.74 -8.65
CA ASP A 451 -2.35 -5.01 -8.90
C ASP A 451 -3.00 -5.71 -7.69
N SER A 452 -4.26 -6.07 -7.80
CA SER A 452 -5.02 -6.80 -6.78
C SER A 452 -6.18 -7.56 -7.43
N HIS A 453 -6.98 -8.24 -6.61
CA HIS A 453 -8.20 -8.91 -7.07
C HIS A 453 -9.28 -7.96 -7.66
N ASP A 454 -9.09 -6.63 -7.56
CA ASP A 454 -10.03 -5.61 -8.05
C ASP A 454 -9.52 -4.84 -9.28
N THR A 455 -8.32 -5.19 -9.78
CA THR A 455 -7.68 -4.44 -10.86
C THR A 455 -7.23 -5.36 -11.98
N PRO A 456 -7.00 -4.83 -13.21
CA PRO A 456 -6.25 -5.56 -14.22
C PRO A 456 -4.91 -6.04 -13.68
N ARG A 457 -4.41 -7.18 -14.16
CA ARG A 457 -3.06 -7.65 -13.86
C ARG A 457 -2.00 -6.70 -14.40
N PHE A 458 -1.00 -6.40 -13.58
CA PHE A 458 0.07 -5.51 -14.00
C PHE A 458 0.87 -6.07 -15.18
N ARG A 459 0.98 -7.39 -15.32
CA ARG A 459 1.55 -8.02 -16.52
C ARG A 459 0.85 -7.55 -17.80
N THR A 460 -0.48 -7.49 -17.80
CA THR A 460 -1.28 -6.99 -18.94
C THR A 460 -1.07 -5.48 -19.13
N VAL A 461 -1.05 -4.70 -18.06
CA VAL A 461 -0.74 -3.25 -18.09
C VAL A 461 0.65 -3.00 -18.69
N ALA A 462 1.63 -3.83 -18.35
CA ALA A 462 3.01 -3.77 -18.85
C ALA A 462 3.17 -4.16 -20.32
N GLY A 463 2.09 -4.57 -20.99
CA GLY A 463 2.07 -4.95 -22.40
C GLY A 463 2.04 -6.47 -22.65
N GLY A 464 1.76 -7.26 -21.62
CA GLY A 464 1.56 -8.71 -21.72
C GLY A 464 0.22 -9.09 -22.33
N GLY A 465 -0.06 -10.39 -22.36
CA GLY A 465 -1.28 -10.97 -22.92
C GLY A 465 -2.57 -10.60 -22.17
N THR A 466 -3.69 -11.14 -22.65
CA THR A 466 -5.05 -10.88 -22.13
C THR A 466 -5.85 -12.17 -21.92
N SER A 467 -5.19 -13.31 -21.88
CA SER A 467 -5.87 -14.62 -21.80
C SER A 467 -6.44 -14.94 -20.42
N GLY A 468 -6.02 -14.22 -19.38
CA GLY A 468 -6.25 -14.59 -17.99
C GLY A 468 -5.20 -15.57 -17.44
N TRP A 469 -4.49 -16.27 -18.31
CA TRP A 469 -3.46 -17.26 -17.96
C TRP A 469 -2.05 -16.68 -18.05
N VAL A 470 -1.05 -17.52 -17.75
CA VAL A 470 0.36 -17.16 -17.87
C VAL A 470 0.67 -16.67 -19.28
N ASP A 471 1.40 -15.57 -19.39
CA ASP A 471 1.89 -15.04 -20.65
C ASP A 471 3.13 -15.83 -21.11
N ALA A 472 2.90 -16.92 -21.83
CA ALA A 472 3.94 -17.85 -22.27
C ALA A 472 4.97 -17.20 -23.22
N GLU A 473 4.60 -16.12 -23.93
CA GLU A 473 5.52 -15.38 -24.81
C GLU A 473 6.45 -14.43 -24.03
N GLY A 474 6.15 -14.21 -22.75
CA GLY A 474 6.93 -13.29 -21.89
C GLY A 474 6.80 -11.83 -22.26
N THR A 475 5.77 -11.46 -23.05
CA THR A 475 5.48 -10.08 -23.41
C THR A 475 5.22 -9.26 -22.15
N GLY A 476 5.76 -8.04 -22.07
CA GLY A 476 5.60 -7.19 -20.89
C GLY A 476 6.42 -7.60 -19.65
N ARG A 477 7.12 -8.76 -19.66
CA ARG A 477 7.93 -9.25 -18.52
C ARG A 477 8.91 -8.19 -18.01
N GLU A 478 9.68 -7.59 -18.91
CA GLU A 478 10.70 -6.61 -18.54
C GLU A 478 10.11 -5.47 -17.70
N ARG A 479 9.02 -4.86 -18.17
CA ARG A 479 8.33 -3.77 -17.45
C ARG A 479 7.65 -4.24 -16.18
N HIS A 480 7.10 -5.46 -16.17
CA HIS A 480 6.54 -6.09 -14.98
C HIS A 480 7.62 -6.20 -13.88
N LEU A 481 8.80 -6.70 -14.21
CA LEU A 481 9.91 -6.83 -13.26
C LEU A 481 10.48 -5.48 -12.81
N LEU A 482 10.41 -4.43 -13.62
CA LEU A 482 10.72 -3.07 -13.17
C LEU A 482 9.69 -2.55 -12.17
N GLY A 483 8.41 -2.88 -12.34
CA GLY A 483 7.36 -2.64 -11.37
C GLY A 483 7.64 -3.34 -10.04
N LEU A 484 8.01 -4.62 -10.09
CA LEU A 484 8.44 -5.40 -8.93
C LEU A 484 9.63 -4.73 -8.21
N ALA A 485 10.64 -4.28 -8.96
CA ALA A 485 11.78 -3.58 -8.39
C ALA A 485 11.36 -2.32 -7.61
N LEU A 486 10.44 -1.50 -8.16
CA LEU A 486 9.87 -0.35 -7.45
C LEU A 486 9.05 -0.78 -6.23
N GLN A 487 8.23 -1.83 -6.35
CA GLN A 487 7.42 -2.36 -5.26
C GLN A 487 8.27 -2.81 -4.07
N MET A 488 9.37 -3.50 -4.34
CA MET A 488 10.27 -4.03 -3.31
C MET A 488 11.22 -2.98 -2.73
N THR A 489 11.38 -1.83 -3.37
CA THR A 489 12.40 -0.84 -2.95
C THR A 489 11.84 0.51 -2.49
N LEU A 490 10.62 0.90 -2.86
CA LEU A 490 9.96 2.09 -2.31
C LEU A 490 9.43 1.85 -0.88
N PRO A 491 9.17 2.91 -0.07
CA PRO A 491 8.52 2.77 1.23
C PRO A 491 7.11 2.18 1.13
N GLY A 492 6.67 1.49 2.18
CA GLY A 492 5.41 0.78 2.25
C GLY A 492 5.63 -0.73 2.33
N ILE A 493 4.56 -1.49 2.49
CA ILE A 493 4.57 -2.95 2.56
C ILE A 493 4.22 -3.48 1.16
N PRO A 494 5.15 -4.11 0.43
CA PRO A 494 4.81 -4.73 -0.84
C PRO A 494 3.83 -5.88 -0.61
N VAL A 495 2.77 -5.94 -1.40
CA VAL A 495 1.82 -7.06 -1.42
C VAL A 495 1.70 -7.59 -2.83
N VAL A 496 2.10 -8.84 -3.02
CA VAL A 496 1.99 -9.57 -4.27
C VAL A 496 0.60 -10.19 -4.36
N PHE A 497 -0.11 -10.01 -5.45
CA PHE A 497 -1.35 -10.73 -5.68
C PHE A 497 -1.04 -12.11 -6.28
N MET A 498 -1.67 -13.15 -5.74
CA MET A 498 -1.45 -14.55 -6.17
C MET A 498 -1.41 -14.69 -7.69
N GLY A 499 -0.33 -15.26 -8.22
CA GLY A 499 -0.13 -15.50 -9.64
C GLY A 499 0.64 -14.42 -10.40
N ASP A 500 0.93 -13.25 -9.80
CA ASP A 500 1.83 -12.26 -10.39
C ASP A 500 3.23 -12.84 -10.60
N GLU A 501 3.68 -13.60 -9.61
CA GLU A 501 4.98 -14.28 -9.63
C GLU A 501 5.08 -15.33 -10.74
N LEU A 502 3.94 -15.77 -11.25
CA LEU A 502 3.85 -16.74 -12.35
C LEU A 502 3.67 -16.08 -13.72
N GLY A 503 3.43 -14.76 -13.74
CA GLY A 503 3.16 -14.01 -14.94
C GLY A 503 1.72 -14.15 -15.47
N LEU A 504 0.73 -14.36 -14.57
CA LEU A 504 -0.70 -14.33 -14.92
C LEU A 504 -1.10 -12.97 -15.51
N THR A 505 -2.06 -12.99 -16.42
CA THR A 505 -2.62 -11.81 -17.10
C THR A 505 -4.08 -11.59 -16.70
N GLY A 506 -4.66 -10.43 -17.02
CA GLY A 506 -6.06 -10.12 -16.73
C GLY A 506 -6.40 -8.69 -17.12
N VAL A 507 -7.55 -8.46 -17.73
CA VAL A 507 -7.96 -7.15 -18.29
C VAL A 507 -8.83 -6.31 -17.36
N ASP A 508 -9.35 -6.90 -16.30
CA ASP A 508 -10.12 -6.23 -15.25
C ASP A 508 -9.99 -7.01 -13.93
N GLY A 509 -10.58 -6.51 -12.85
CA GLY A 509 -10.49 -7.14 -11.54
C GLY A 509 -11.05 -8.56 -11.54
N GLU A 510 -12.19 -8.78 -12.16
CA GLU A 510 -12.82 -10.10 -12.22
C GLU A 510 -11.97 -11.10 -13.02
N HIS A 511 -11.48 -10.68 -14.19
CA HIS A 511 -10.60 -11.50 -15.04
C HIS A 511 -9.26 -11.81 -14.37
N SER A 512 -8.81 -10.97 -13.46
CA SER A 512 -7.55 -11.17 -12.72
C SER A 512 -7.63 -12.26 -11.66
N ARG A 513 -8.83 -12.78 -11.37
CA ARG A 513 -9.07 -13.86 -10.39
C ARG A 513 -8.96 -15.24 -11.01
N THR A 514 -8.06 -15.44 -11.97
CA THR A 514 -7.75 -16.75 -12.55
C THR A 514 -7.23 -17.70 -11.48
N PRO A 515 -7.65 -18.99 -11.45
CA PRO A 515 -7.12 -19.98 -10.54
C PRO A 515 -5.61 -20.16 -10.70
N MET A 516 -4.93 -20.46 -9.57
CA MET A 516 -3.50 -20.76 -9.59
C MET A 516 -3.20 -22.04 -10.38
N PRO A 517 -2.27 -22.00 -11.35
CA PRO A 517 -2.00 -23.14 -12.24
C PRO A 517 -1.06 -24.18 -11.60
N TRP A 518 -1.44 -24.75 -10.45
CA TRP A 518 -0.59 -25.66 -9.67
C TRP A 518 -0.17 -26.90 -10.47
N GLU A 519 -1.10 -27.48 -11.22
CA GLU A 519 -0.85 -28.68 -11.99
C GLU A 519 -0.16 -28.41 -13.34
N ARG A 520 -0.05 -27.14 -13.71
CA ARG A 520 0.55 -26.67 -14.97
C ARG A 520 1.89 -25.99 -14.75
N ARG A 521 2.71 -26.49 -13.82
CA ARG A 521 4.00 -25.87 -13.48
C ARG A 521 4.92 -25.64 -14.68
N GLY A 522 4.85 -26.51 -15.70
CA GLY A 522 5.62 -26.33 -16.94
C GLY A 522 5.20 -25.12 -17.80
N GLU A 523 4.09 -24.46 -17.46
CA GLU A 523 3.62 -23.25 -18.11
C GLU A 523 3.99 -21.97 -17.34
N TRP A 524 4.56 -22.10 -16.13
CA TRP A 524 4.97 -20.95 -15.33
C TRP A 524 6.04 -20.12 -16.05
N ASP A 525 5.97 -18.81 -15.90
CA ASP A 525 7.04 -17.92 -16.32
C ASP A 525 8.18 -17.97 -15.29
N GLU A 526 9.01 -19.03 -15.33
CA GLU A 526 10.09 -19.27 -14.37
C GLU A 526 11.01 -18.05 -14.19
N PRO A 527 11.41 -17.28 -15.22
CA PRO A 527 12.18 -16.07 -15.02
C PRO A 527 11.46 -15.01 -14.17
N THR A 528 10.13 -14.94 -14.25
CA THR A 528 9.32 -14.05 -13.39
C THR A 528 9.31 -14.58 -11.96
N TYR A 529 9.08 -15.88 -11.74
CA TYR A 529 9.11 -16.51 -10.43
C TYR A 529 10.46 -16.31 -9.71
N ASP A 530 11.55 -16.57 -10.38
CA ASP A 530 12.91 -16.40 -9.85
C ASP A 530 13.19 -14.93 -9.46
N ALA A 531 12.71 -13.99 -10.27
CA ALA A 531 12.83 -12.57 -9.98
C ALA A 531 12.01 -12.19 -8.72
N TYR A 532 10.76 -12.66 -8.60
CA TYR A 532 9.95 -12.41 -7.41
C TYR A 532 10.63 -12.93 -6.15
N SER A 533 11.08 -14.18 -6.14
CA SER A 533 11.82 -14.75 -5.01
C SER A 533 13.07 -13.91 -4.67
N THR A 534 13.87 -13.54 -5.68
CA THR A 534 15.09 -12.72 -5.49
C THR A 534 14.78 -11.36 -4.86
N TRP A 535 13.79 -10.61 -5.38
CA TRP A 535 13.46 -9.28 -4.91
C TRP A 535 12.79 -9.28 -3.53
N MET A 536 11.90 -10.25 -3.26
CA MET A 536 11.26 -10.39 -1.95
C MET A 536 12.29 -10.73 -0.87
N GLN A 537 13.23 -11.62 -1.14
CA GLN A 537 14.35 -11.93 -0.23
C GLN A 537 15.26 -10.74 -0.02
N LEU A 538 15.65 -10.02 -1.09
CA LEU A 538 16.46 -8.80 -1.00
C LEU A 538 15.82 -7.78 -0.05
N ARG A 539 14.50 -7.57 -0.15
CA ARG A 539 13.80 -6.66 0.76
C ARG A 539 13.85 -7.13 2.21
N ARG A 540 13.67 -8.42 2.46
CA ARG A 540 13.74 -9.00 3.83
C ARG A 540 15.12 -8.84 4.45
N GLU A 541 16.17 -8.97 3.67
CA GLU A 541 17.55 -8.89 4.17
C GLU A 541 18.01 -7.46 4.48
N HIS A 542 17.42 -6.46 3.81
CA HIS A 542 17.92 -5.09 3.86
C HIS A 542 16.98 -4.13 4.60
N VAL A 543 17.38 -3.75 5.83
CA VAL A 543 16.61 -2.83 6.68
C VAL A 543 16.33 -1.49 6.02
N ALA A 544 17.25 -0.98 5.20
CA ALA A 544 17.05 0.26 4.48
C ALA A 544 15.86 0.20 3.50
N LEU A 545 15.59 -0.96 2.87
CA LEU A 545 14.41 -1.13 1.99
C LEU A 545 13.11 -1.15 2.79
N ARG A 546 13.13 -1.73 3.99
CA ARG A 546 11.93 -1.86 4.83
C ARG A 546 11.59 -0.56 5.58
N ARG A 547 12.61 0.09 6.19
CA ARG A 547 12.43 1.17 7.18
C ARG A 547 13.12 2.48 6.82
N GLY A 548 14.02 2.48 5.83
CA GLY A 548 14.82 3.64 5.46
C GLY A 548 13.99 4.79 4.86
N SER A 549 14.50 6.01 5.01
CA SER A 549 13.99 7.20 4.33
C SER A 549 14.05 7.06 2.80
N LEU A 550 13.33 7.89 2.07
CA LEU A 550 13.37 7.96 0.60
C LEU A 550 13.88 9.31 0.16
N ARG A 551 15.06 9.34 -0.47
CA ARG A 551 15.62 10.56 -1.06
C ARG A 551 15.86 10.38 -2.55
N TRP A 552 15.11 11.12 -3.38
CA TRP A 552 15.36 11.18 -4.81
C TRP A 552 16.71 11.83 -5.09
N VAL A 553 17.49 11.22 -5.97
CA VAL A 553 18.85 11.64 -6.31
C VAL A 553 18.90 12.16 -7.74
N HIS A 554 18.36 11.39 -8.68
CA HIS A 554 18.32 11.74 -10.09
C HIS A 554 17.05 11.18 -10.74
N VAL A 555 16.35 12.05 -11.46
CA VAL A 555 15.09 11.74 -12.12
C VAL A 555 15.16 12.18 -13.56
N GLN A 556 14.92 11.26 -14.47
CA GLN A 556 14.79 11.49 -15.91
C GLN A 556 13.45 10.90 -16.39
N ASP A 557 13.10 11.15 -17.64
CA ASP A 557 11.86 10.63 -18.22
C ASP A 557 11.81 9.09 -18.14
N ASP A 558 12.94 8.44 -18.38
CA ASP A 558 13.07 6.99 -18.49
C ASP A 558 13.91 6.35 -17.37
N SER A 559 14.32 7.10 -16.35
CA SER A 559 15.04 6.53 -15.21
C SER A 559 14.76 7.25 -13.90
N LEU A 560 14.73 6.48 -12.81
CA LEU A 560 14.57 6.92 -11.43
C LEU A 560 15.76 6.42 -10.62
N THR A 561 16.42 7.33 -9.89
CA THR A 561 17.52 6.99 -8.99
C THR A 561 17.26 7.62 -7.62
N TYR A 562 17.31 6.83 -6.57
CA TYR A 562 17.01 7.27 -5.21
C TYR A 562 17.81 6.52 -4.17
N LEU A 563 17.93 7.12 -2.99
CA LEU A 563 18.51 6.50 -1.80
C LEU A 563 17.41 6.00 -0.86
N ARG A 564 17.66 4.86 -0.26
CA ARG A 564 17.00 4.35 0.91
C ARG A 564 17.99 4.40 2.07
N GLU A 565 17.72 5.28 3.05
CA GLU A 565 18.71 5.61 4.09
C GLU A 565 18.16 5.21 5.47
N HIS A 566 18.82 4.26 6.11
CA HIS A 566 18.65 3.87 7.50
C HIS A 566 19.96 4.15 8.26
N ASP A 567 19.94 4.30 9.57
CA ASP A 567 21.17 4.60 10.32
C ASP A 567 22.22 3.49 10.19
N ASP A 568 21.79 2.24 10.03
CA ASP A 568 22.68 1.07 9.88
C ASP A 568 23.04 0.78 8.41
N GLN A 569 22.32 1.32 7.43
CA GLN A 569 22.49 0.95 6.03
C GLN A 569 21.97 2.02 5.08
N THR A 570 22.72 2.32 4.04
CA THR A 570 22.27 3.14 2.91
C THR A 570 22.34 2.35 1.62
N LEU A 571 21.26 2.36 0.84
CA LEU A 571 21.17 1.74 -0.46
C LEU A 571 20.87 2.78 -1.53
N LEU A 572 21.57 2.70 -2.66
CA LEU A 572 21.22 3.40 -3.89
C LEU A 572 20.44 2.45 -4.79
N VAL A 573 19.27 2.87 -5.20
CA VAL A 573 18.41 2.14 -6.15
C VAL A 573 18.37 2.91 -7.46
N HIS A 574 18.52 2.20 -8.57
CA HIS A 574 18.35 2.74 -9.91
C HIS A 574 17.40 1.85 -10.70
N VAL A 575 16.41 2.47 -11.35
CA VAL A 575 15.46 1.78 -12.22
C VAL A 575 15.35 2.56 -13.53
N GLY A 576 15.68 1.93 -14.65
CA GLY A 576 15.52 2.45 -16.00
C GLY A 576 14.46 1.66 -16.77
N ARG A 577 13.47 2.34 -17.38
CA ARG A 577 12.43 1.68 -18.18
C ARG A 577 12.76 1.55 -19.67
N ALA A 578 13.74 2.32 -20.13
CA ALA A 578 14.22 2.34 -21.52
C ALA A 578 15.66 2.86 -21.58
N ALA A 579 16.22 2.97 -22.78
CA ALA A 579 17.53 3.58 -22.98
C ALA A 579 17.51 5.04 -22.50
N HIS A 580 18.44 5.39 -21.64
CA HIS A 580 18.61 6.72 -21.07
C HIS A 580 20.10 7.06 -20.92
N PRO A 581 20.47 8.36 -20.76
CA PRO A 581 21.85 8.75 -20.48
C PRO A 581 22.37 8.12 -19.19
N VAL A 582 23.67 7.81 -19.17
CA VAL A 582 24.39 7.35 -17.97
C VAL A 582 24.15 8.33 -16.82
N VAL A 583 23.80 7.82 -15.64
CA VAL A 583 23.65 8.62 -14.43
C VAL A 583 25.02 8.80 -13.78
N GLU A 584 25.47 10.04 -13.66
CA GLU A 584 26.76 10.40 -13.05
C GLU A 584 26.52 11.01 -11.66
N LEU A 585 27.07 10.39 -10.62
CA LEU A 585 26.91 10.79 -9.24
C LEU A 585 28.27 11.10 -8.60
N PRO A 586 28.45 12.27 -7.95
CA PRO A 586 29.70 12.59 -7.26
C PRO A 586 29.98 11.63 -6.10
N LEU A 587 31.12 10.96 -6.12
CA LEU A 587 31.53 10.00 -5.09
C LEU A 587 31.61 10.65 -3.69
N ALA A 588 31.99 11.93 -3.62
CA ALA A 588 32.04 12.68 -2.36
C ALA A 588 30.69 12.77 -1.62
N HIS A 589 29.56 12.58 -2.32
CA HIS A 589 28.22 12.64 -1.74
C HIS A 589 27.61 11.26 -1.47
N LEU A 590 28.18 10.20 -2.05
CA LEU A 590 27.66 8.84 -1.92
C LEU A 590 28.64 7.88 -1.23
N GLY A 591 29.94 8.15 -1.26
CA GLY A 591 30.93 7.14 -0.89
C GLY A 591 31.10 6.05 -1.95
N GLY A 592 31.63 4.89 -1.59
CA GLY A 592 31.75 3.74 -2.48
C GLY A 592 30.42 3.08 -2.78
N LEU A 593 30.29 2.45 -3.95
CA LEU A 593 29.13 1.61 -4.31
C LEU A 593 29.57 0.17 -4.53
N ARG A 594 28.84 -0.76 -3.90
CA ARG A 594 28.99 -2.20 -4.11
C ARG A 594 27.62 -2.78 -4.54
N PRO A 595 27.55 -3.50 -5.68
CA PRO A 595 26.29 -4.03 -6.17
C PRO A 595 25.77 -5.14 -5.24
N LEU A 596 24.48 -5.12 -4.99
CA LEU A 596 23.69 -6.23 -4.46
C LEU A 596 22.95 -6.93 -5.60
N LEU A 597 22.44 -6.13 -6.53
CA LEU A 597 21.73 -6.61 -7.71
C LEU A 597 21.99 -5.67 -8.88
N GLY A 598 22.04 -6.22 -10.10
CA GLY A 598 22.24 -5.45 -11.33
C GLY A 598 23.70 -5.28 -11.73
N ALA A 599 23.96 -4.36 -12.68
CA ALA A 599 25.27 -4.16 -13.29
C ALA A 599 26.26 -3.47 -12.34
N GLU A 600 27.55 -3.80 -12.47
CA GLU A 600 28.64 -3.12 -11.75
C GLU A 600 28.70 -1.63 -12.09
N PRO A 601 28.80 -0.73 -11.08
CA PRO A 601 28.99 0.69 -11.32
C PRO A 601 30.43 0.96 -11.77
N VAL A 602 30.59 1.95 -12.63
CA VAL A 602 31.95 2.38 -13.07
C VAL A 602 32.36 3.61 -12.28
N VAL A 603 33.43 3.50 -11.49
CA VAL A 603 34.03 4.64 -10.76
C VAL A 603 35.21 5.20 -11.53
N ARG A 604 35.14 6.47 -11.92
CA ARG A 604 36.26 7.17 -12.61
C ARG A 604 36.26 8.66 -12.28
N GLY A 605 37.43 9.18 -11.88
CA GLY A 605 37.61 10.61 -11.64
C GLY A 605 36.71 11.19 -10.54
N GLY A 606 36.46 10.45 -9.46
CA GLY A 606 35.60 10.92 -8.38
C GLY A 606 34.09 10.91 -8.69
N VAL A 607 33.68 10.26 -9.78
CA VAL A 607 32.31 10.12 -10.23
C VAL A 607 31.95 8.63 -10.34
N VAL A 608 30.81 8.27 -9.78
CA VAL A 608 30.17 6.96 -9.99
C VAL A 608 29.23 7.06 -11.19
N ARG A 609 29.37 6.13 -12.11
CA ARG A 609 28.53 6.00 -13.30
C ARG A 609 27.64 4.77 -13.18
N VAL A 610 26.32 4.99 -13.11
CA VAL A 610 25.33 3.94 -13.23
C VAL A 610 24.97 3.79 -14.70
N PRO A 611 25.11 2.57 -15.28
CA PRO A 611 24.85 2.36 -16.71
C PRO A 611 23.45 2.80 -17.14
N GLY A 612 23.35 3.39 -18.33
CA GLY A 612 22.06 3.72 -18.96
C GLY A 612 21.47 2.53 -19.69
N GLY A 613 20.16 2.33 -19.55
CA GLY A 613 19.44 1.24 -20.21
C GLY A 613 18.26 0.76 -19.39
N ALA A 614 17.43 -0.11 -19.97
CA ALA A 614 16.36 -0.77 -19.22
C ALA A 614 16.96 -1.75 -18.20
N GLY A 615 16.42 -1.76 -17.00
CA GLY A 615 16.85 -2.63 -15.90
C GLY A 615 16.77 -1.97 -14.53
N ALA A 616 16.98 -2.76 -13.50
CA ALA A 616 17.05 -2.29 -12.13
C ALA A 616 18.36 -2.72 -11.46
N ALA A 617 18.86 -1.88 -10.57
CA ALA A 617 20.09 -2.14 -9.82
C ALA A 617 19.98 -1.59 -8.39
N VAL A 618 20.57 -2.30 -7.44
CA VAL A 618 20.66 -1.94 -6.04
C VAL A 618 22.10 -2.02 -5.58
N TYR A 619 22.57 -0.96 -4.95
CA TYR A 619 23.95 -0.84 -4.46
C TYR A 619 23.98 -0.50 -2.98
N VAL A 620 24.89 -1.13 -2.24
CA VAL A 620 25.25 -0.66 -0.89
C VAL A 620 26.16 0.57 -1.05
N VAL A 621 25.81 1.63 -0.33
CA VAL A 621 26.62 2.85 -0.18
C VAL A 621 27.52 2.66 1.04
N SER A 622 28.83 2.85 0.89
CA SER A 622 29.86 2.62 1.94
C SER A 622 30.51 3.90 2.42
#